data_fb471f784116d14f54c466e765bd6e51
#
_entry.id   fb471f784116d14f54c466e765bd6e51
#
_cell.length_a   1.000
_cell.length_b   1.000
_cell.length_c   1.000
_cell.angle_alpha   90.00
_cell.angle_beta   90.00
_cell.angle_gamma   90.00
#
_symmetry.space_group_name_H-M   'P 1'
#
loop_
_entity.id
_entity.type
_entity.pdbx_description
1 polymer ?
#
loop_
_entity_poly.entity_id
_entity_poly.type
_entity_poly.pdbx_seq_one_letter_code
_entity_poly.pdbx_strand_id
1 'polypeptide(L)'
;MMGVSFSPFVSGIIALTISESAFQAEIFRAGINSISKGQHEVSESLGMDFWRKMRLVILPQAIKVVLPAMGNQFVYVLKMSSLVSIIGIGDLTRKANELVTTTYRPLEIYTFLILEYLVLILVVSYFVRKLENKLKYK
;
A
#
# COMPACT_ATOMS: atom_id res chain seq x y z
N MET A 1 36.41 1.28 7.97
CA MET A 1 35.03 1.06 7.49
C MET A 1 34.14 2.05 8.24
N MET A 2 33.66 3.09 7.58
CA MET A 2 32.65 3.99 8.17
C MET A 2 31.31 3.26 8.15
N GLY A 3 30.97 2.62 9.28
CA GLY A 3 29.66 2.00 9.44
C GLY A 3 28.61 3.07 9.67
N VAL A 4 27.80 3.37 8.67
CA VAL A 4 26.61 4.19 8.85
C VAL A 4 25.61 3.35 9.64
N SER A 5 25.51 3.55 10.95
CA SER A 5 24.52 2.90 11.79
C SER A 5 23.23 3.72 11.77
N PHE A 6 22.21 3.23 11.10
CA PHE A 6 20.87 3.82 11.18
C PHE A 6 20.17 3.36 12.46
N SER A 7 19.30 4.22 13.01
CA SER A 7 18.40 3.77 14.07
C SER A 7 17.45 2.68 13.54
N PRO A 8 16.95 1.76 14.39
CA PRO A 8 16.00 0.72 13.96
C PRO A 8 14.80 1.29 13.21
N PHE A 9 14.28 2.44 13.65
CA PHE A 9 13.18 3.14 13.01
C PHE A 9 13.51 3.57 11.58
N VAL A 10 14.66 4.22 11.37
CA VAL A 10 15.11 4.66 10.04
C VAL A 10 15.36 3.47 9.13
N SER A 11 15.98 2.39 9.66
CA SER A 11 16.21 1.16 8.90
C SER A 11 14.90 0.52 8.43
N GLY A 12 13.88 0.47 9.31
CA GLY A 12 12.54 -0.04 8.98
C GLY A 12 11.86 0.78 7.90
N ILE A 13 11.90 2.11 8.00
CA ILE A 13 11.35 2.99 6.96
C ILE A 13 12.04 2.78 5.63
N ILE A 14 13.36 2.76 5.59
CA ILE A 14 14.12 2.58 4.35
C ILE A 14 13.78 1.22 3.70
N ALA A 15 13.79 0.16 4.49
CA ALA A 15 13.51 -1.18 3.99
C ALA A 15 12.09 -1.29 3.40
N LEU A 16 11.08 -0.81 4.13
CA LEU A 16 9.69 -0.80 3.66
C LEU A 16 9.53 0.10 2.43
N THR A 17 10.14 1.28 2.42
CA THR A 17 10.04 2.22 1.29
C THR A 17 10.64 1.62 0.02
N ILE A 18 11.83 1.01 0.09
CA ILE A 18 12.47 0.39 -1.07
C ILE A 18 11.62 -0.77 -1.60
N SER A 19 11.16 -1.65 -0.70
CA SER A 19 10.31 -2.78 -1.07
C SER A 19 9.02 -2.30 -1.74
N GLU A 20 8.31 -1.36 -1.11
CA GLU A 20 7.03 -0.87 -1.60
C GLU A 20 7.13 -0.04 -2.88
N SER A 21 8.21 0.70 -3.08
CA SER A 21 8.41 1.50 -4.30
C SER A 21 8.38 0.65 -5.57
N ALA A 22 8.95 -0.55 -5.52
CA ALA A 22 8.95 -1.49 -6.64
C ALA A 22 7.52 -1.98 -6.95
N PHE A 23 6.75 -2.36 -5.93
CA PHE A 23 5.35 -2.78 -6.11
C PHE A 23 4.47 -1.63 -6.61
N GLN A 24 4.64 -0.43 -6.07
CA GLN A 24 3.89 0.74 -6.52
C GLN A 24 4.19 1.07 -7.99
N ALA A 25 5.44 1.02 -8.41
CA ALA A 25 5.82 1.24 -9.80
C ALA A 25 5.14 0.23 -10.74
N GLU A 26 5.04 -1.04 -10.34
CA GLU A 26 4.39 -2.07 -11.13
C GLU A 26 2.87 -1.89 -11.19
N ILE A 27 2.23 -1.47 -10.10
CA ILE A 27 0.80 -1.13 -10.08
C ILE A 27 0.52 0.02 -11.08
N PHE A 28 1.32 1.07 -11.08
CA PHE A 28 1.17 2.17 -12.04
C PHE A 28 1.40 1.71 -13.47
N ARG A 29 2.45 0.93 -13.72
CA ARG A 29 2.74 0.37 -15.04
C ARG A 29 1.58 -0.48 -15.55
N ALA A 30 1.07 -1.40 -14.73
CA ALA A 30 -0.05 -2.25 -15.08
C ALA A 30 -1.32 -1.43 -15.37
N GLY A 31 -1.60 -0.41 -14.57
CA GLY A 31 -2.72 0.48 -14.77
C GLY A 31 -2.66 1.25 -16.08
N ILE A 32 -1.50 1.78 -16.45
CA ILE A 32 -1.31 2.48 -17.72
C ILE A 32 -1.44 1.50 -18.90
N ASN A 33 -0.82 0.33 -18.79
CA ASN A 33 -0.85 -0.69 -19.85
C ASN A 33 -2.23 -1.37 -20.00
N SER A 34 -3.12 -1.25 -19.02
CA SER A 34 -4.48 -1.78 -19.10
C SER A 34 -5.39 -0.99 -20.03
N ILE A 35 -4.99 0.23 -20.41
CA ILE A 35 -5.78 1.06 -21.32
C ILE A 35 -5.69 0.51 -22.74
N SER A 36 -6.84 0.34 -23.36
CA SER A 36 -6.93 -0.30 -24.69
C SER A 36 -6.11 0.45 -25.74
N LYS A 37 -5.50 -0.30 -26.65
CA LYS A 37 -4.73 0.26 -27.77
C LYS A 37 -5.56 1.23 -28.62
N GLY A 38 -6.85 0.97 -28.79
CA GLY A 38 -7.75 1.85 -29.51
C GLY A 38 -7.82 3.26 -28.95
N GLN A 39 -7.68 3.45 -27.60
CA GLN A 39 -7.62 4.78 -26.99
C GLN A 39 -6.33 5.53 -27.39
N HIS A 40 -5.24 4.82 -27.54
CA HIS A 40 -3.98 5.38 -28.02
C HIS A 40 -4.09 5.77 -29.51
N GLU A 41 -4.61 4.89 -30.34
CA GLU A 41 -4.77 5.09 -31.81
C GLU A 41 -5.74 6.25 -32.12
N VAL A 42 -6.89 6.31 -31.43
CA VAL A 42 -7.84 7.43 -31.58
C VAL A 42 -7.20 8.75 -31.16
N SER A 43 -6.47 8.78 -30.06
CA SER A 43 -5.80 9.99 -29.59
C SER A 43 -4.75 10.49 -30.61
N GLU A 44 -4.01 9.57 -31.22
CA GLU A 44 -3.03 9.87 -32.26
C GLU A 44 -3.69 10.37 -33.56
N SER A 45 -4.80 9.75 -33.96
CA SER A 45 -5.59 10.21 -35.11
C SER A 45 -6.17 11.60 -34.93
N LEU A 46 -6.42 12.02 -33.67
CA LEU A 46 -6.83 13.39 -33.33
C LEU A 46 -5.66 14.38 -33.24
N GLY A 47 -4.43 13.96 -33.58
CA GLY A 47 -3.25 14.81 -33.55
C GLY A 47 -2.77 15.18 -32.15
N MET A 48 -3.13 14.37 -31.13
CA MET A 48 -2.68 14.62 -29.76
C MET A 48 -1.20 14.26 -29.62
N ASP A 49 -0.41 15.19 -29.11
CA ASP A 49 0.96 14.89 -28.68
C ASP A 49 0.95 13.98 -27.43
N PHE A 50 2.14 13.41 -27.11
CA PHE A 50 2.28 12.45 -26.01
C PHE A 50 1.72 12.99 -24.68
N TRP A 51 2.01 14.25 -24.33
CA TRP A 51 1.58 14.84 -23.05
C TRP A 51 0.08 15.08 -22.99
N ARG A 52 -0.53 15.55 -24.06
CA ARG A 52 -1.98 15.74 -24.15
C ARG A 52 -2.71 14.39 -24.08
N LYS A 53 -2.26 13.39 -24.86
CA LYS A 53 -2.78 12.02 -24.83
C LYS A 53 -2.70 11.46 -23.41
N MET A 54 -1.55 11.54 -22.77
CA MET A 54 -1.34 11.02 -21.41
C MET A 54 -2.29 11.71 -20.42
N ARG A 55 -2.31 13.04 -20.40
CA ARG A 55 -3.07 13.81 -19.41
C ARG A 55 -4.57 13.73 -19.58
N LEU A 56 -5.08 13.75 -20.82
CA LEU A 56 -6.51 13.88 -21.09
C LEU A 56 -7.21 12.51 -21.30
N VAL A 57 -6.50 11.51 -21.78
CA VAL A 57 -7.10 10.22 -22.15
C VAL A 57 -6.62 9.09 -21.27
N ILE A 58 -5.30 8.88 -21.16
CA ILE A 58 -4.74 7.68 -20.53
C ILE A 58 -4.78 7.78 -19.01
N LEU A 59 -4.21 8.83 -18.41
CA LEU A 59 -4.13 8.94 -16.94
C LEU A 59 -5.49 8.95 -16.25
N PRO A 60 -6.55 9.65 -16.73
CA PRO A 60 -7.84 9.62 -16.07
C PRO A 60 -8.48 8.23 -16.03
N GLN A 61 -8.21 7.41 -17.05
CA GLN A 61 -8.67 6.04 -17.10
C GLN A 61 -7.77 5.12 -16.25
N ALA A 62 -6.45 5.25 -16.37
CA ALA A 62 -5.49 4.46 -15.62
C ALA A 62 -5.66 4.64 -14.09
N ILE A 63 -5.92 5.86 -13.61
CA ILE A 63 -6.17 6.14 -12.20
C ILE A 63 -7.33 5.31 -11.64
N LYS A 64 -8.40 5.12 -12.42
CA LYS A 64 -9.55 4.29 -11.99
C LYS A 64 -9.16 2.82 -11.76
N VAL A 65 -8.17 2.32 -12.48
CA VAL A 65 -7.65 0.96 -12.34
C VAL A 65 -6.60 0.88 -11.22
N VAL A 66 -5.73 1.89 -11.13
CA VAL A 66 -4.63 1.94 -10.17
C VAL A 66 -5.12 2.11 -8.73
N LEU A 67 -6.11 2.98 -8.49
CA LEU A 67 -6.56 3.30 -7.12
C LEU A 67 -7.04 2.10 -6.30
N PRO A 68 -7.85 1.17 -6.85
CA PRO A 68 -8.20 -0.07 -6.14
C PRO A 68 -6.97 -0.91 -5.77
N ALA A 69 -6.05 -1.08 -6.72
CA ALA A 69 -4.83 -1.85 -6.49
C ALA A 69 -3.94 -1.20 -5.41
N MET A 70 -3.79 0.12 -5.41
CA MET A 70 -3.09 0.87 -4.36
C MET A 70 -3.76 0.71 -2.99
N GLY A 71 -5.10 0.71 -2.96
CA GLY A 71 -5.85 0.48 -1.72
C GLY A 71 -5.56 -0.90 -1.11
N ASN A 72 -5.53 -1.94 -1.93
CA ASN A 72 -5.17 -3.28 -1.50
C ASN A 72 -3.70 -3.35 -1.04
N GLN A 73 -2.79 -2.69 -1.76
CA GLN A 73 -1.38 -2.60 -1.37
C GLN A 73 -1.22 -1.87 -0.03
N PHE A 74 -1.98 -0.83 0.23
CA PHE A 74 -1.96 -0.13 1.52
C PHE A 74 -2.36 -1.05 2.68
N VAL A 75 -3.41 -1.88 2.50
CA VAL A 75 -3.78 -2.91 3.51
C VAL A 75 -2.65 -3.93 3.70
N TYR A 76 -1.95 -4.30 2.62
CA TYR A 76 -0.79 -5.20 2.70
C TYR A 76 0.34 -4.56 3.51
N VAL A 77 0.70 -3.30 3.25
CA VAL A 77 1.75 -2.57 3.99
C VAL A 77 1.42 -2.48 5.48
N LEU A 78 0.16 -2.26 5.85
CA LEU A 78 -0.26 -2.27 7.26
C LEU A 78 0.04 -3.60 7.96
N LYS A 79 -0.15 -4.73 7.27
CA LYS A 79 0.19 -6.05 7.81
C LYS A 79 1.70 -6.24 7.88
N MET A 80 2.43 -5.83 6.84
CA MET A 80 3.88 -5.94 6.78
C MET A 80 4.58 -5.05 7.81
N SER A 81 3.97 -3.94 8.22
CA SER A 81 4.55 -3.07 9.26
C SER A 81 4.71 -3.78 10.60
N SER A 82 3.94 -4.83 10.88
CA SER A 82 4.11 -5.64 12.09
C SER A 82 5.48 -6.35 12.15
N LEU A 83 6.11 -6.61 11.00
CA LEU A 83 7.45 -7.22 10.94
C LEU A 83 8.55 -6.30 11.51
N VAL A 84 8.33 -4.98 11.53
CA VAL A 84 9.29 -4.05 12.11
C VAL A 84 9.43 -4.21 13.63
N SER A 85 8.50 -4.92 14.28
CA SER A 85 8.61 -5.30 15.69
C SER A 85 9.86 -6.14 15.96
N ILE A 86 10.29 -6.95 14.99
CA ILE A 86 11.47 -7.83 15.09
C ILE A 86 12.75 -7.01 15.26
N ILE A 87 12.85 -5.87 14.58
CA ILE A 87 14.03 -4.97 14.67
C ILE A 87 13.94 -3.97 15.83
N GLY A 88 12.97 -4.15 16.74
CA GLY A 88 12.87 -3.40 17.98
C GLY A 88 12.05 -2.11 17.92
N ILE A 89 11.30 -1.89 16.85
CA ILE A 89 10.36 -0.76 16.76
C ILE A 89 9.13 -1.05 17.64
N GLY A 90 8.73 -0.06 18.43
CA GLY A 90 7.60 -0.17 19.35
C GLY A 90 6.27 -0.06 18.63
N ASP A 91 5.86 -1.12 17.93
CA ASP A 91 4.54 -1.27 17.32
C ASP A 91 3.59 -2.11 18.20
N LEU A 92 2.36 -2.33 17.75
CA LEU A 92 1.34 -3.13 18.46
C LEU A 92 1.85 -4.56 18.75
N THR A 93 2.50 -5.20 17.78
CA THR A 93 3.01 -6.56 17.91
C THR A 93 4.11 -6.65 18.96
N ARG A 94 5.02 -5.67 19.00
CA ARG A 94 6.07 -5.64 20.00
C ARG A 94 5.49 -5.43 21.41
N LYS A 95 4.52 -4.52 21.56
CA LYS A 95 3.84 -4.31 22.84
C LYS A 95 3.12 -5.56 23.33
N ALA A 96 2.47 -6.29 22.43
CA ALA A 96 1.86 -7.57 22.76
C ALA A 96 2.92 -8.59 23.24
N ASN A 97 4.06 -8.70 22.54
CA ASN A 97 5.15 -9.59 22.93
C ASN A 97 5.72 -9.23 24.31
N GLU A 98 5.92 -7.95 24.61
CA GLU A 98 6.38 -7.46 25.93
C GLU A 98 5.36 -7.83 27.02
N LEU A 99 4.06 -7.68 26.76
CA LEU A 99 3.00 -8.09 27.70
C LEU A 99 2.96 -9.61 27.92
N VAL A 100 3.13 -10.40 26.86
CA VAL A 100 3.18 -11.87 26.98
C VAL A 100 4.32 -12.30 27.88
N THR A 101 5.50 -11.69 27.76
CA THR A 101 6.68 -12.04 28.58
C THR A 101 6.52 -11.66 30.04
N THR A 102 5.72 -10.64 30.36
CA THR A 102 5.50 -10.17 31.74
C THR A 102 4.30 -10.83 32.40
N THR A 103 3.24 -11.14 31.66
CA THR A 103 1.97 -11.66 32.21
C THR A 103 1.82 -13.18 32.06
N TYR A 104 2.59 -13.79 31.17
CA TYR A 104 2.50 -15.24 30.84
C TYR A 104 1.11 -15.67 30.32
N ARG A 105 0.37 -14.75 29.67
CA ARG A 105 -0.97 -14.99 29.10
C ARG A 105 -1.00 -14.81 27.57
N PRO A 106 -0.31 -15.65 26.81
CA PRO A 106 -0.15 -15.46 25.36
C PRO A 106 -1.48 -15.54 24.62
N LEU A 107 -2.38 -16.42 25.01
CA LEU A 107 -3.63 -16.66 24.31
C LEU A 107 -4.54 -15.42 24.37
N GLU A 108 -4.69 -14.82 25.54
CA GLU A 108 -5.51 -13.63 25.71
C GLU A 108 -4.93 -12.44 24.95
N ILE A 109 -3.62 -12.19 25.09
CA ILE A 109 -2.95 -11.04 24.48
C ILE A 109 -2.93 -11.13 22.96
N TYR A 110 -2.61 -12.27 22.38
CA TYR A 110 -2.64 -12.41 20.93
C TYR A 110 -4.06 -12.41 20.36
N THR A 111 -5.06 -12.84 21.11
CA THR A 111 -6.46 -12.68 20.69
C THR A 111 -6.84 -11.21 20.60
N PHE A 112 -6.47 -10.39 21.59
CA PHE A 112 -6.67 -8.93 21.51
C PHE A 112 -5.93 -8.31 20.34
N LEU A 113 -4.66 -8.68 20.13
CA LEU A 113 -3.86 -8.19 19.01
C LEU A 113 -4.51 -8.51 17.66
N ILE A 114 -5.02 -9.72 17.49
CA ILE A 114 -5.73 -10.12 16.27
C ILE A 114 -6.99 -9.28 16.07
N LEU A 115 -7.75 -9.03 17.13
CA LEU A 115 -8.96 -8.19 17.07
C LEU A 115 -8.63 -6.74 16.72
N GLU A 116 -7.57 -6.16 17.28
CA GLU A 116 -7.09 -4.82 16.94
C GLU A 116 -6.71 -4.70 15.47
N TYR A 117 -5.90 -5.63 14.96
CA TYR A 117 -5.56 -5.66 13.53
C TYR A 117 -6.78 -5.89 12.64
N LEU A 118 -7.71 -6.75 13.05
CA LEU A 118 -8.95 -6.99 12.32
C LEU A 118 -9.78 -5.71 12.19
N VAL A 119 -10.00 -5.00 13.29
CA VAL A 119 -10.74 -3.73 13.29
C VAL A 119 -10.05 -2.71 12.38
N LEU A 120 -8.73 -2.55 12.51
CA LEU A 120 -7.95 -1.61 11.72
C LEU A 120 -8.04 -1.93 10.22
N ILE A 121 -7.88 -3.21 9.85
CA ILE A 121 -7.98 -3.65 8.45
C ILE A 121 -9.41 -3.45 7.91
N LEU A 122 -10.45 -3.74 8.70
CA LEU A 122 -11.83 -3.54 8.28
C LEU A 122 -12.15 -2.06 8.05
N VAL A 123 -11.70 -1.18 8.93
CA VAL A 123 -11.87 0.28 8.79
C VAL A 123 -11.18 0.77 7.51
N VAL A 124 -9.92 0.42 7.30
CA VAL A 124 -9.18 0.83 6.11
C VAL A 124 -9.82 0.26 4.84
N SER A 125 -10.17 -1.02 4.84
CA SER A 125 -10.82 -1.68 3.69
C SER A 125 -12.19 -1.05 3.37
N TYR A 126 -12.93 -0.61 4.38
CA TYR A 126 -14.18 0.11 4.17
C TYR A 126 -13.94 1.44 3.43
N PHE A 127 -12.95 2.22 3.85
CA PHE A 127 -12.60 3.48 3.16
C PHE A 127 -12.12 3.25 1.74
N VAL A 128 -11.28 2.24 1.51
CA VAL A 128 -10.79 1.86 0.17
C VAL A 128 -11.98 1.52 -0.73
N ARG A 129 -12.88 0.63 -0.30
CA ARG A 129 -14.09 0.25 -1.08
C ARG A 129 -15.01 1.43 -1.36
N LYS A 130 -15.14 2.35 -0.41
CA LYS A 130 -15.93 3.58 -0.61
C LYS A 130 -15.33 4.47 -1.69
N LEU A 131 -14.00 4.58 -1.74
CA LEU A 131 -13.28 5.30 -2.79
C LEU A 131 -13.44 4.60 -4.16
N GLU A 132 -13.29 3.28 -4.21
CA GLU A 132 -13.51 2.49 -5.42
C GLU A 132 -14.90 2.71 -6.01
N ASN A 133 -15.93 2.59 -5.18
CA ASN A 133 -17.31 2.77 -5.62
C ASN A 133 -17.54 4.17 -6.18
N LYS A 134 -16.98 5.21 -5.56
CA LYS A 134 -17.11 6.59 -6.05
C LYS A 134 -16.44 6.80 -7.41
N LEU A 135 -15.40 6.02 -7.72
CA LEU A 135 -14.66 6.11 -9.00
C LEU A 135 -15.28 5.29 -10.13
N LYS A 136 -15.94 4.18 -9.80
CA LYS A 136 -16.65 3.36 -10.80
C LYS A 136 -17.89 4.05 -11.37
N TYR A 137 -18.53 4.94 -10.60
CA TYR A 137 -19.77 5.63 -11.01
C TYR A 137 -19.56 6.99 -11.69
N LYS A 138 -18.32 7.34 -12.01
CA LYS A 138 -17.98 8.49 -12.86
C LYS A 138 -17.19 8.04 -14.11
#